data_61e2697945b5be9f003061400e0106bb
#
_entry.id   61e2697945b5be9f003061400e0106bb
#
_cell.length_a   1.000
_cell.length_b   1.000
_cell.length_c   1.000
_cell.angle_alpha   90.00
_cell.angle_beta   90.00
_cell.angle_gamma   90.00
#
_symmetry.space_group_name_H-M   'P 1'
#
loop_
_entity.id
_entity.type
_entity.pdbx_description
1 polymer ?
#
loop_
_entity_poly.entity_id
_entity_poly.type
_entity_poly.pdbx_seq_one_letter_code
_entity_poly.pdbx_strand_id
1 'polypeptide(L)'
;MKRCNRCGGHLLAKTVDASREVSGHVFVAALPAKQCKSCGEVSYDGVVLQRFDLHVANRLAESGVSSGPAFRFLRKALGLRAIDLAELLDVSVETLSRWETEKRAVDRGALTVLSSCVRDALAGRTETLATLRALRTPRSLGKRVHLDLTGDRARTG
;
A
#
# COMPACT_ATOMS: atom_id res chain seq x y z
N MET A 1 0.20 -31.45 -1.12
CA MET A 1 0.37 -30.88 0.24
C MET A 1 1.65 -30.07 0.27
N LYS A 2 1.61 -28.84 0.78
CA LYS A 2 2.83 -28.04 0.94
C LYS A 2 3.61 -28.53 2.16
N ARG A 3 4.93 -28.71 1.99
CA ARG A 3 5.84 -29.12 3.05
C ARG A 3 6.56 -27.91 3.67
N CYS A 4 6.98 -28.02 4.91
CA CYS A 4 7.74 -26.99 5.60
C CYS A 4 9.12 -26.81 4.95
N ASN A 5 9.47 -25.59 4.59
CA ASN A 5 10.76 -25.28 3.96
C ASN A 5 11.94 -25.48 4.91
N ARG A 6 11.69 -25.50 6.23
CA ARG A 6 12.75 -25.65 7.24
C ARG A 6 13.08 -27.12 7.55
N CYS A 7 12.07 -27.99 7.64
CA CYS A 7 12.28 -29.37 8.11
C CYS A 7 11.56 -30.45 7.26
N GLY A 8 10.86 -30.06 6.18
CA GLY A 8 10.11 -30.99 5.33
C GLY A 8 8.82 -31.54 5.95
N GLY A 9 8.49 -31.17 7.18
CA GLY A 9 7.30 -31.63 7.90
C GLY A 9 5.99 -31.13 7.31
N HIS A 10 4.87 -31.68 7.77
CA HIS A 10 3.53 -31.31 7.31
C HIS A 10 3.09 -29.95 7.85
N LEU A 11 2.56 -29.11 6.96
CA LEU A 11 1.99 -27.81 7.29
C LEU A 11 0.46 -27.94 7.52
N LEU A 12 -0.01 -27.36 8.61
CA LEU A 12 -1.43 -27.21 8.93
C LEU A 12 -1.87 -25.76 8.78
N ALA A 13 -3.10 -25.58 8.31
CA ALA A 13 -3.76 -24.29 8.36
C ALA A 13 -4.03 -23.90 9.82
N LYS A 14 -3.71 -22.67 10.16
CA LYS A 14 -3.91 -22.08 11.50
C LYS A 14 -4.15 -20.59 11.37
N THR A 15 -4.84 -20.01 12.34
CA THR A 15 -4.87 -18.55 12.53
C THR A 15 -3.84 -18.17 13.57
N VAL A 16 -2.98 -17.22 13.25
CA VAL A 16 -1.86 -16.76 14.10
C VAL A 16 -1.84 -15.24 14.12
N ASP A 17 -1.61 -14.66 15.29
CA ASP A 17 -1.46 -13.22 15.43
C ASP A 17 -0.17 -12.75 14.74
N ALA A 18 -0.32 -11.73 13.91
CA ALA A 18 0.77 -11.00 13.29
C ALA A 18 0.76 -9.55 13.78
N SER A 19 1.92 -8.95 13.90
CA SER A 19 2.04 -7.56 14.31
C SER A 19 2.92 -6.75 13.35
N ARG A 20 2.66 -5.42 13.31
CA ARG A 20 3.50 -4.42 12.67
C ARG A 20 3.67 -3.25 13.61
N GLU A 21 4.89 -2.81 13.79
CA GLU A 21 5.18 -1.59 14.52
C GLU A 21 5.57 -0.48 13.53
N VAL A 22 4.86 0.64 13.56
CA VAL A 22 5.10 1.79 12.70
C VAL A 22 4.84 3.07 13.49
N SER A 23 5.79 3.99 13.51
CA SER A 23 5.66 5.31 14.16
C SER A 23 5.21 5.23 15.63
N GLY A 24 5.72 4.25 16.37
CA GLY A 24 5.38 4.06 17.79
C GLY A 24 4.01 3.38 18.03
N HIS A 25 3.33 2.95 16.99
CA HIS A 25 2.06 2.22 17.08
C HIS A 25 2.26 0.75 16.71
N VAL A 26 1.66 -0.16 17.50
CA VAL A 26 1.65 -1.58 17.22
C VAL A 26 0.28 -2.00 16.69
N PHE A 27 0.25 -2.52 15.49
CA PHE A 27 -0.95 -3.05 14.84
C PHE A 27 -0.93 -4.57 14.93
N VAL A 28 -2.01 -5.18 15.40
CA VAL A 28 -2.12 -6.63 15.55
C VAL A 28 -3.34 -7.14 14.79
N ALA A 29 -3.19 -8.26 14.10
CA ALA A 29 -4.29 -8.95 13.44
C ALA A 29 -4.08 -10.47 13.47
N ALA A 30 -5.18 -11.21 13.64
CA ALA A 30 -5.19 -12.64 13.48
C ALA A 30 -5.26 -13.00 11.99
N LEU A 31 -4.20 -13.58 11.44
CA LEU A 31 -4.05 -13.88 10.02
C LEU A 31 -4.07 -15.39 9.75
N PRO A 32 -4.66 -15.82 8.61
CA PRO A 32 -4.50 -17.18 8.15
C PRO A 32 -3.02 -17.48 7.86
N ALA A 33 -2.53 -18.55 8.44
CA ALA A 33 -1.13 -18.98 8.37
C ALA A 33 -1.05 -20.50 8.20
N LYS A 34 0.17 -20.99 8.01
CA LYS A 34 0.48 -22.43 8.04
C LYS A 34 1.52 -22.66 9.12
N GLN A 35 1.27 -23.61 10.00
CA GLN A 35 2.20 -24.02 11.05
C GLN A 35 2.69 -25.44 10.80
N CYS A 36 3.99 -25.65 10.90
CA CYS A 36 4.60 -26.97 10.81
C CYS A 36 4.36 -27.77 12.08
N LYS A 37 3.83 -28.99 11.93
CA LYS A 37 3.63 -29.92 13.05
C LYS A 37 4.93 -30.34 13.73
N SER A 38 6.02 -30.44 12.98
CA SER A 38 7.29 -31.00 13.45
C SER A 38 8.19 -29.98 14.12
N CYS A 39 8.32 -28.75 13.57
CA CYS A 39 9.25 -27.74 14.08
C CYS A 39 8.57 -26.45 14.56
N GLY A 40 7.22 -26.36 14.48
CA GLY A 40 6.48 -25.17 14.92
C GLY A 40 6.60 -23.95 14.00
N GLU A 41 7.39 -23.99 12.94
CA GLU A 41 7.58 -22.88 12.00
C GLU A 41 6.25 -22.37 11.47
N VAL A 42 6.05 -21.05 11.51
CA VAL A 42 4.86 -20.39 11.00
C VAL A 42 5.21 -19.68 9.69
N SER A 43 4.40 -19.90 8.66
CA SER A 43 4.51 -19.23 7.37
C SER A 43 3.20 -18.58 6.97
N TYR A 44 3.28 -17.35 6.48
CA TYR A 44 2.15 -16.62 5.94
C TYR A 44 2.22 -16.62 4.40
N ASP A 45 1.07 -16.52 3.77
CA ASP A 45 1.01 -16.22 2.34
C ASP A 45 1.36 -14.74 2.11
N GLY A 46 2.15 -14.44 1.08
CA GLY A 46 2.57 -13.08 0.76
C GLY A 46 1.39 -12.14 0.50
N VAL A 47 0.33 -12.65 -0.13
CA VAL A 47 -0.90 -11.86 -0.38
C VAL A 47 -1.59 -11.48 0.92
N VAL A 48 -1.63 -12.41 1.89
CA VAL A 48 -2.21 -12.15 3.22
C VAL A 48 -1.41 -11.07 3.96
N LEU A 49 -0.08 -11.16 3.95
CA LEU A 49 0.78 -10.14 4.57
C LEU A 49 0.65 -8.79 3.88
N GLN A 50 0.64 -8.76 2.55
CA GLN A 50 0.46 -7.51 1.81
C GLN A 50 -0.89 -6.85 2.13
N ARG A 51 -1.97 -7.64 2.21
CA ARG A 51 -3.29 -7.11 2.60
C ARG A 51 -3.29 -6.56 4.02
N PHE A 52 -2.63 -7.25 4.96
CA PHE A 52 -2.45 -6.73 6.33
C PHE A 52 -1.68 -5.41 6.32
N ASP A 53 -0.56 -5.33 5.59
CA ASP A 53 0.23 -4.10 5.48
C ASP A 53 -0.59 -2.95 4.86
N LEU A 54 -1.44 -3.22 3.88
CA LEU A 54 -2.36 -2.21 3.32
C LEU A 54 -3.40 -1.73 4.36
N HIS A 55 -3.94 -2.61 5.20
CA HIS A 55 -4.85 -2.20 6.29
C HIS A 55 -4.14 -1.34 7.33
N VAL A 56 -2.91 -1.69 7.72
CA VAL A 56 -2.08 -0.87 8.61
C VAL A 56 -1.81 0.51 7.99
N ALA A 57 -1.41 0.55 6.72
CA ALA A 57 -1.16 1.78 5.98
C ALA A 57 -2.42 2.66 5.91
N ASN A 58 -3.58 2.08 5.64
CA ASN A 58 -4.85 2.81 5.61
C ASN A 58 -5.19 3.39 6.99
N ARG A 59 -4.97 2.64 8.06
CA ARG A 59 -5.24 3.11 9.42
C ARG A 59 -4.34 4.29 9.81
N LEU A 60 -3.05 4.24 9.43
CA LEU A 60 -2.12 5.37 9.60
C LEU A 60 -2.61 6.61 8.84
N ALA A 61 -3.03 6.42 7.58
CA ALA A 61 -3.53 7.50 6.73
C ALA A 61 -4.82 8.13 7.28
N GLU A 62 -5.79 7.31 7.71
CA GLU A 62 -7.05 7.77 8.33
C GLU A 62 -6.82 8.56 9.62
N SER A 63 -5.80 8.16 10.39
CA SER A 63 -5.44 8.83 11.65
C SER A 63 -4.57 10.07 11.46
N GLY A 64 -4.21 10.42 10.22
CA GLY A 64 -3.42 11.59 9.90
C GLY A 64 -1.95 11.49 10.34
N VAL A 65 -1.42 10.29 10.52
CA VAL A 65 -0.01 10.08 10.89
C VAL A 65 0.88 10.49 9.72
N SER A 66 1.66 11.57 9.91
CA SER A 66 2.47 12.21 8.87
C SER A 66 3.98 12.07 9.05
N SER A 67 4.43 11.11 9.88
CA SER A 67 5.85 10.84 10.10
C SER A 67 6.52 10.22 8.86
N GLY A 68 7.83 10.39 8.74
CA GLY A 68 8.63 9.76 7.69
C GLY A 68 8.51 8.23 7.65
N PRO A 69 8.60 7.54 8.79
CA PRO A 69 8.37 6.09 8.87
C PRO A 69 6.97 5.66 8.39
N ALA A 70 5.91 6.42 8.71
CA ALA A 70 4.57 6.14 8.22
C ALA A 70 4.49 6.31 6.69
N PHE A 71 5.01 7.40 6.14
CA PHE A 71 5.06 7.65 4.71
C PHE A 71 5.81 6.52 3.96
N ARG A 72 6.97 6.12 4.49
CA ARG A 72 7.74 4.97 3.96
C ARG A 72 6.95 3.68 4.02
N PHE A 73 6.19 3.46 5.10
CA PHE A 73 5.37 2.27 5.25
C PHE A 73 4.24 2.21 4.20
N LEU A 74 3.52 3.33 3.98
CA LEU A 74 2.49 3.43 2.95
C LEU A 74 3.05 3.07 1.56
N ARG A 75 4.22 3.63 1.21
CA ARG A 75 4.89 3.31 -0.07
C ARG A 75 5.20 1.82 -0.20
N LYS A 76 5.78 1.23 0.85
CA LYS A 76 6.14 -0.20 0.85
C LYS A 76 4.92 -1.12 0.79
N ALA A 77 3.83 -0.78 1.48
CA ALA A 77 2.57 -1.52 1.43
C ALA A 77 1.97 -1.55 0.03
N LEU A 78 2.20 -0.49 -0.76
CA LEU A 78 1.82 -0.41 -2.18
C LEU A 78 2.81 -1.15 -3.11
N GLY A 79 3.91 -1.70 -2.61
CA GLY A 79 4.95 -2.34 -3.41
C GLY A 79 5.77 -1.38 -4.27
N LEU A 80 5.75 -0.07 -3.98
CA LEU A 80 6.47 0.94 -4.74
C LEU A 80 7.91 1.09 -4.25
N ARG A 81 8.88 1.06 -5.17
CA ARG A 81 10.25 1.46 -4.87
C ARG A 81 10.33 2.97 -4.66
N ALA A 82 11.35 3.44 -3.93
CA ALA A 82 11.55 4.87 -3.70
C ALA A 82 11.68 5.66 -5.01
N ILE A 83 12.42 5.13 -5.98
CA ILE A 83 12.59 5.75 -7.29
C ILE A 83 11.27 5.85 -8.05
N ASP A 84 10.44 4.80 -8.02
CA ASP A 84 9.17 4.78 -8.74
C ASP A 84 8.21 5.84 -8.16
N LEU A 85 8.14 5.96 -6.81
CA LEU A 85 7.30 6.97 -6.18
C LEU A 85 7.84 8.39 -6.41
N ALA A 86 9.15 8.59 -6.34
CA ALA A 86 9.76 9.89 -6.61
C ALA A 86 9.42 10.37 -8.02
N GLU A 87 9.52 9.49 -9.01
CA GLU A 87 9.12 9.78 -10.39
C GLU A 87 7.62 10.08 -10.54
N LEU A 88 6.75 9.35 -9.84
CA LEU A 88 5.29 9.58 -9.87
C LEU A 88 4.89 10.91 -9.25
N LEU A 89 5.64 11.37 -8.24
CA LEU A 89 5.39 12.62 -7.53
C LEU A 89 6.16 13.82 -8.12
N ASP A 90 6.97 13.59 -9.17
CA ASP A 90 7.84 14.60 -9.78
C ASP A 90 8.79 15.27 -8.76
N VAL A 91 9.41 14.44 -7.92
CA VAL A 91 10.42 14.88 -6.93
C VAL A 91 11.70 14.07 -7.08
N SER A 92 12.80 14.61 -6.54
CA SER A 92 14.06 13.84 -6.52
C SER A 92 14.00 12.70 -5.50
N VAL A 93 14.78 11.64 -5.75
CA VAL A 93 14.91 10.50 -4.80
C VAL A 93 15.48 10.98 -3.46
N GLU A 94 16.36 11.99 -3.47
CA GLU A 94 16.90 12.61 -2.25
C GLU A 94 15.81 13.32 -1.45
N THR A 95 14.87 14.01 -2.10
CA THR A 95 13.74 14.66 -1.45
C THR A 95 12.88 13.60 -0.76
N LEU A 96 12.53 12.53 -1.46
CA LEU A 96 11.75 11.42 -0.91
C LEU A 96 12.48 10.75 0.26
N SER A 97 13.79 10.50 0.13
CA SER A 97 14.62 9.95 1.21
C SER A 97 14.66 10.86 2.43
N ARG A 98 14.72 12.19 2.25
CA ARG A 98 14.68 13.15 3.37
C ARG A 98 13.34 13.14 4.09
N TRP A 99 12.23 12.95 3.38
CA TRP A 99 10.92 12.74 4.00
C TRP A 99 10.89 11.45 4.82
N GLU A 100 11.31 10.33 4.25
CA GLU A 100 11.29 9.02 4.90
C GLU A 100 12.21 8.91 6.13
N THR A 101 13.27 9.71 6.17
CA THR A 101 14.26 9.76 7.27
C THR A 101 14.06 10.95 8.21
N GLU A 102 12.97 11.69 8.05
CA GLU A 102 12.60 12.85 8.89
C GLU A 102 13.63 14.00 8.86
N LYS A 103 14.55 14.02 7.89
CA LYS A 103 15.44 15.17 7.62
C LYS A 103 14.69 16.37 7.05
N ARG A 104 13.49 16.15 6.56
CA ARG A 104 12.53 17.13 6.09
C ARG A 104 11.13 16.63 6.36
N ALA A 105 10.21 17.52 6.76
CA ALA A 105 8.80 17.16 6.93
C ALA A 105 8.22 16.62 5.61
N VAL A 106 7.40 15.58 5.72
CA VAL A 106 6.69 14.99 4.58
C VAL A 106 5.75 16.05 3.98
N ASP A 107 5.77 16.18 2.65
CA ASP A 107 4.83 17.03 1.95
C ASP A 107 3.39 16.52 2.11
N ARG A 108 2.47 17.41 2.49
CA ARG A 108 1.07 17.03 2.76
C ARG A 108 0.35 16.57 1.49
N GLY A 109 0.65 17.16 0.35
CA GLY A 109 0.10 16.74 -0.95
C GLY A 109 0.56 15.33 -1.30
N ALA A 110 1.87 15.06 -1.19
CA ALA A 110 2.44 13.74 -1.41
C ALA A 110 1.83 12.68 -0.48
N LEU A 111 1.66 13.00 0.81
CA LEU A 111 1.00 12.11 1.77
C LEU A 111 -0.46 11.85 1.41
N THR A 112 -1.20 12.89 1.01
CA THR A 112 -2.61 12.76 0.59
C THR A 112 -2.75 11.84 -0.62
N VAL A 113 -1.89 12.03 -1.63
CA VAL A 113 -1.86 11.20 -2.84
C VAL A 113 -1.55 9.74 -2.48
N LEU A 114 -0.53 9.51 -1.66
CA LEU A 114 -0.14 8.16 -1.26
C LEU A 114 -1.24 7.47 -0.43
N SER A 115 -1.92 8.22 0.44
CA SER A 115 -3.07 7.74 1.21
C SER A 115 -4.25 7.35 0.30
N SER A 116 -4.48 8.12 -0.79
CA SER A 116 -5.49 7.78 -1.79
C SER A 116 -5.13 6.50 -2.55
N CYS A 117 -3.85 6.32 -2.91
CA CYS A 117 -3.38 5.07 -3.53
C CYS A 117 -3.62 3.85 -2.62
N VAL A 118 -3.40 3.99 -1.31
CA VAL A 118 -3.64 2.90 -0.34
C VAL A 118 -5.12 2.54 -0.29
N ARG A 119 -6.02 3.54 -0.23
CA ARG A 119 -7.47 3.30 -0.24
C ARG A 119 -7.93 2.62 -1.54
N ASP A 120 -7.41 3.06 -2.67
CA ASP A 120 -7.70 2.43 -3.97
C ASP A 120 -7.25 0.97 -3.97
N ALA A 121 -6.03 0.67 -3.51
CA ALA A 121 -5.49 -0.69 -3.46
C ALA A 121 -6.34 -1.60 -2.58
N LEU A 122 -6.81 -1.14 -1.41
CA LEU A 122 -7.73 -1.89 -0.54
C LEU A 122 -9.07 -2.18 -1.21
N ALA A 123 -9.56 -1.25 -2.02
CA ALA A 123 -10.80 -1.39 -2.75
C ALA A 123 -10.64 -2.13 -4.09
N GLY A 124 -9.44 -2.64 -4.40
CA GLY A 124 -9.14 -3.29 -5.68
C GLY A 124 -9.15 -2.33 -6.88
N ARG A 125 -8.86 -1.04 -6.62
CA ARG A 125 -8.82 0.03 -7.63
C ARG A 125 -7.42 0.58 -7.82
N THR A 126 -7.23 1.35 -8.90
CA THR A 126 -5.91 1.93 -9.27
C THR A 126 -6.03 3.36 -9.80
N GLU A 127 -7.15 4.04 -9.59
CA GLU A 127 -7.45 5.33 -10.23
C GLU A 127 -6.42 6.41 -9.89
N THR A 128 -6.01 6.52 -8.63
CA THR A 128 -5.01 7.51 -8.22
C THR A 128 -3.66 7.26 -8.89
N LEU A 129 -3.19 6.01 -8.92
CA LEU A 129 -1.95 5.66 -9.62
C LEU A 129 -2.06 5.85 -11.13
N ALA A 130 -3.21 5.54 -11.71
CA ALA A 130 -3.46 5.77 -13.15
C ALA A 130 -3.42 7.27 -13.47
N THR A 131 -3.99 8.12 -12.61
CA THR A 131 -3.94 9.58 -12.75
C THR A 131 -2.50 10.10 -12.70
N LEU A 132 -1.71 9.66 -11.71
CA LEU A 132 -0.30 10.05 -11.60
C LEU A 132 0.51 9.67 -12.85
N ARG A 133 0.29 8.46 -13.37
CA ARG A 133 0.94 8.01 -14.61
C ARG A 133 0.51 8.85 -15.82
N ALA A 134 -0.78 9.19 -15.91
CA ALA A 134 -1.30 10.04 -16.99
C ALA A 134 -0.69 11.45 -16.96
N LEU A 135 -0.50 12.03 -15.77
CA LEU A 135 0.17 13.34 -15.61
C LEU A 135 1.63 13.29 -16.05
N ARG A 136 2.30 12.18 -15.83
CA ARG A 136 3.70 12.00 -16.26
C ARG A 136 3.84 11.86 -17.78
N THR A 137 2.90 11.20 -18.42
CA THR A 137 2.86 10.98 -19.87
C THR A 137 1.52 11.42 -20.43
N PRO A 138 1.28 12.75 -20.50
CA PRO A 138 -0.01 13.27 -20.94
C PRO A 138 -0.31 12.87 -22.38
N ARG A 139 -1.56 12.48 -22.63
CA ARG A 139 -2.04 12.19 -23.98
C ARG A 139 -2.64 13.46 -24.58
N SER A 140 -2.38 13.69 -25.86
CA SER A 140 -3.01 14.78 -26.58
C SER A 140 -4.51 14.58 -26.66
N LEU A 141 -5.28 15.60 -26.27
CA LEU A 141 -6.71 15.67 -26.51
C LEU A 141 -6.97 16.44 -27.79
N GLY A 142 -7.92 15.98 -28.60
CA GLY A 142 -8.40 16.73 -29.74
C GLY A 142 -9.06 18.05 -29.32
N LYS A 143 -9.08 19.05 -30.23
CA LYS A 143 -9.74 20.35 -29.97
C LYS A 143 -11.25 20.22 -29.68
N ARG A 144 -11.89 19.15 -30.15
CA ARG A 144 -13.28 18.82 -29.87
C ARG A 144 -13.34 17.39 -29.35
N VAL A 145 -13.89 17.23 -28.16
CA VAL A 145 -14.08 15.91 -27.51
C VAL A 145 -15.57 15.70 -27.29
N HIS A 146 -16.10 14.62 -27.82
CA HIS A 146 -17.48 14.21 -27.57
C HIS A 146 -17.55 13.35 -26.31
N LEU A 147 -18.40 13.75 -25.39
CA LEU A 147 -18.68 12.99 -24.16
C LEU A 147 -20.06 12.33 -24.33
N ASP A 148 -20.14 11.03 -24.09
CA ASP A 148 -21.38 10.30 -24.03
C ASP A 148 -21.85 10.23 -22.57
N LEU A 149 -22.87 11.03 -22.24
CA LEU A 149 -23.47 11.09 -20.89
C LEU A 149 -24.81 10.32 -20.81
N THR A 150 -25.17 9.59 -21.86
CA THR A 150 -26.47 8.90 -21.92
C THR A 150 -26.58 7.74 -20.92
N GLY A 151 -25.45 7.20 -20.45
CA GLY A 151 -25.39 6.15 -19.42
C GLY A 151 -25.14 6.66 -17.99
N ASP A 152 -24.90 7.96 -17.82
CA ASP A 152 -24.56 8.56 -16.53
C ASP A 152 -25.85 8.85 -15.75
N ARG A 153 -26.38 7.84 -15.05
CA ARG A 153 -27.42 8.07 -14.05
C ARG A 153 -26.79 8.81 -12.87
N ALA A 154 -27.01 10.13 -12.83
CA ALA A 154 -26.72 10.94 -11.67
C ALA A 154 -27.25 10.23 -10.42
N ARG A 155 -26.32 9.82 -9.54
CA ARG A 155 -26.66 9.37 -8.18
C ARG A 155 -27.12 10.61 -7.40
N THR A 156 -28.37 11.01 -7.63
CA THR A 156 -29.10 11.90 -6.73
C THR A 156 -29.66 11.05 -5.60
N GLY A 157 -29.10 11.17 -4.43
CA GLY A 157 -29.55 10.56 -3.18
C GLY A 157 -28.81 11.18 -2.03
#